data_85818545ad256f72c5306e1040fed5fb
#
_entry.id   85818545ad256f72c5306e1040fed5fb
#
_cell.length_a   1.000
_cell.length_b   1.000
_cell.length_c   1.000
_cell.angle_alpha   90.00
_cell.angle_beta   90.00
_cell.angle_gamma   90.00
#
_symmetry.space_group_name_H-M   'P 1'
#
loop_
_entity.id
_entity.type
_entity.pdbx_description
1 polymer ?
#
loop_
_entity_poly.entity_id
_entity_poly.type
_entity_poly.pdbx_seq_one_letter_code
_entity_poly.pdbx_strand_id
1 'polypeptide(L)'
;MGYDKLERNLIDIIKEEQAKLGFFREDIRLYYPLSSLNHFFDAADTADEMQARLEVLPASITDKLGDIEVSHKGDRFCFHIPQQGTVYVHDNTAG
;
A
#
# COMPACT_ATOMS: atom_id res chain seq x y z
N MET A 1 -4.26 10.22 -10.65
CA MET A 1 -5.38 9.35 -10.56
C MET A 1 -5.36 8.56 -9.27
N GLY A 2 -6.13 7.47 -9.18
CA GLY A 2 -6.27 6.74 -7.93
C GLY A 2 -4.99 6.12 -7.39
N TYR A 3 -4.06 5.76 -8.28
CA TYR A 3 -2.79 5.18 -7.83
C TYR A 3 -1.96 6.17 -7.03
N ASP A 4 -2.04 7.46 -7.33
CA ASP A 4 -1.32 8.49 -6.58
C ASP A 4 -1.84 8.58 -5.14
N LYS A 5 -3.16 8.50 -4.99
CA LYS A 5 -3.78 8.52 -3.66
C LYS A 5 -3.42 7.28 -2.87
N LEU A 6 -3.41 6.12 -3.52
CA LEU A 6 -3.01 4.86 -2.90
C LEU A 6 -1.56 4.93 -2.44
N GLU A 7 -0.66 5.36 -3.32
CA GLU A 7 0.77 5.47 -2.98
C GLU A 7 0.98 6.36 -1.76
N ARG A 8 0.35 7.54 -1.76
CA ARG A 8 0.48 8.48 -0.65
C ARG A 8 -0.03 7.89 0.66
N ASN A 9 -1.17 7.21 0.59
CA ASN A 9 -1.75 6.59 1.77
C ASN A 9 -0.89 5.46 2.32
N LEU A 10 -0.33 4.62 1.43
CA LEU A 10 0.58 3.54 1.84
C LEU A 10 1.79 4.12 2.56
N ILE A 11 2.39 5.16 1.99
CA ILE A 11 3.55 5.79 2.59
C ILE A 11 3.20 6.39 3.95
N ASP A 12 2.08 7.08 4.06
CA ASP A 12 1.66 7.70 5.31
C ASP A 12 1.43 6.67 6.42
N ILE A 13 0.81 5.53 6.08
CA ILE A 13 0.57 4.48 7.08
C ILE A 13 1.88 3.83 7.51
N ILE A 14 2.80 3.58 6.58
CA ILE A 14 4.10 3.03 6.93
C ILE A 14 4.84 3.98 7.88
N LYS A 15 4.77 5.29 7.61
CA LYS A 15 5.37 6.30 8.50
C LYS A 15 4.77 6.24 9.90
N GLU A 16 3.46 6.13 10.00
CA GLU A 16 2.79 6.05 11.28
C GLU A 16 3.23 4.81 12.06
N GLU A 17 3.31 3.67 11.40
CA GLU A 17 3.74 2.44 12.07
C GLU A 17 5.19 2.54 12.54
N GLN A 18 6.05 3.12 11.73
CA GLN A 18 7.45 3.32 12.12
C GLN A 18 7.58 4.29 13.28
N ALA A 19 6.73 5.31 13.33
CA ALA A 19 6.74 6.28 14.44
C ALA A 19 6.29 5.65 15.75
N LYS A 20 5.34 4.70 15.69
CA LYS A 20 4.83 4.02 16.89
C LYS A 20 5.80 2.98 17.42
N LEU A 21 6.43 2.22 16.54
CA LEU A 21 7.23 1.06 16.90
C LEU A 21 8.73 1.32 16.82
N GLY A 22 9.12 2.54 16.44
CA GLY A 22 10.48 2.82 16.05
C GLY A 22 10.74 2.28 14.66
N PHE A 23 11.91 2.57 14.09
CA PHE A 23 12.23 2.07 12.76
C PHE A 23 12.43 0.56 12.78
N PHE A 24 11.83 -0.12 11.83
CA PHE A 24 12.04 -1.54 11.62
C PHE A 24 12.37 -1.80 10.15
N ARG A 25 13.15 -2.82 9.90
CA ARG A 25 13.65 -3.17 8.56
C ARG A 25 13.00 -4.43 8.00
N GLU A 26 11.79 -4.70 8.41
CA GLU A 26 11.10 -5.89 7.97
C GLU A 26 9.95 -5.50 7.05
N ASP A 27 9.43 -6.49 6.34
CA ASP A 27 8.21 -6.30 5.55
C ASP A 27 7.04 -5.97 6.47
N ILE A 28 6.02 -5.35 5.88
CA ILE A 28 4.84 -4.94 6.64
C ILE A 28 3.58 -5.34 5.88
N ARG A 29 2.54 -5.67 6.62
CA ARG A 29 1.22 -5.94 6.06
C ARG A 29 0.25 -4.85 6.46
N LEU A 30 -0.43 -4.31 5.46
CA LEU A 30 -1.45 -3.28 5.68
C LEU A 30 -2.79 -3.80 5.21
N TYR A 31 -3.85 -3.44 5.92
CA TYR A 31 -5.20 -3.92 5.63
C TYR A 31 -6.11 -2.77 5.28
N TYR A 32 -6.88 -2.94 4.20
CA TYR A 32 -7.80 -1.92 3.72
C TYR A 32 -9.15 -2.55 3.40
N PRO A 33 -10.26 -1.90 3.76
CA PRO A 33 -11.56 -2.33 3.28
C PRO A 33 -11.76 -1.90 1.83
N LEU A 34 -12.57 -2.66 1.10
CA LEU A 34 -12.86 -2.36 -0.31
C LEU A 34 -13.40 -0.94 -0.48
N SER A 35 -14.21 -0.46 0.45
CA SER A 35 -14.78 0.89 0.37
C SER A 35 -13.70 1.98 0.35
N SER A 36 -12.64 1.82 1.12
CA SER A 36 -11.53 2.79 1.13
C SER A 36 -10.79 2.79 -0.20
N LEU A 37 -10.56 1.59 -0.76
CA LEU A 37 -9.86 1.47 -2.04
C LEU A 37 -10.69 2.06 -3.17
N ASN A 38 -11.99 1.80 -3.18
CA ASN A 38 -12.90 2.42 -4.15
C ASN A 38 -12.89 3.94 -4.04
N HIS A 39 -12.78 4.45 -2.83
CA HIS A 39 -12.69 5.89 -2.61
C HIS A 39 -11.43 6.47 -3.25
N PHE A 40 -10.29 5.81 -3.09
CA PHE A 40 -9.03 6.27 -3.69
C PHE A 40 -9.11 6.35 -5.21
N PHE A 41 -9.77 5.38 -5.84
CA PHE A 41 -9.87 5.29 -7.29
C PHE A 41 -11.11 5.98 -7.85
N ASP A 42 -11.97 6.53 -6.99
CA ASP A 42 -13.26 7.10 -7.39
C ASP A 42 -14.03 6.07 -8.24
N ALA A 43 -14.11 4.85 -7.73
CA ALA A 43 -14.66 3.71 -8.44
C ALA A 43 -15.70 2.99 -7.59
N ALA A 44 -16.37 2.00 -8.19
CA ALA A 44 -17.33 1.15 -7.51
C ALA A 44 -17.05 -0.31 -7.88
N ASP A 45 -15.78 -0.70 -7.75
CA ASP A 45 -15.34 -2.05 -8.11
C ASP A 45 -15.85 -3.08 -7.11
N THR A 46 -16.10 -4.30 -7.61
CA THR A 46 -16.25 -5.46 -6.73
C THR A 46 -14.86 -5.84 -6.20
N ALA A 47 -14.82 -6.76 -5.22
CA ALA A 47 -13.54 -7.22 -4.68
C ALA A 47 -12.65 -7.82 -5.76
N ASP A 48 -13.19 -8.62 -6.66
CA ASP A 48 -12.41 -9.23 -7.74
C ASP A 48 -11.90 -8.18 -8.73
N GLU A 49 -12.71 -7.20 -9.06
CA GLU A 49 -12.29 -6.10 -9.94
C GLU A 49 -11.18 -5.27 -9.30
N MET A 50 -11.31 -4.99 -8.01
CA MET A 50 -10.27 -4.25 -7.28
C MET A 50 -8.98 -5.05 -7.20
N GLN A 51 -9.06 -6.37 -6.96
CA GLN A 51 -7.87 -7.22 -6.95
C GLN A 51 -7.12 -7.12 -8.28
N ALA A 52 -7.84 -7.21 -9.39
CA ALA A 52 -7.22 -7.10 -10.73
C ALA A 52 -6.55 -5.75 -10.93
N ARG A 53 -7.20 -4.67 -10.46
CA ARG A 53 -6.64 -3.32 -10.55
C ARG A 53 -5.34 -3.20 -9.75
N LEU A 54 -5.27 -3.83 -8.59
CA LEU A 54 -4.12 -3.74 -7.70
C LEU A 54 -2.97 -4.67 -8.10
N GLU A 55 -3.23 -5.66 -8.93
CA GLU A 55 -2.18 -6.56 -9.43
C GLU A 55 -1.28 -5.90 -10.47
N VAL A 56 -1.71 -4.79 -11.04
CA VAL A 56 -0.97 -4.05 -12.08
C VAL A 56 -0.57 -2.67 -11.58
N LEU A 57 0.13 -2.64 -10.46
CA LEU A 57 0.59 -1.37 -9.89
C LEU A 57 1.62 -0.71 -10.80
N PRO A 58 1.56 0.62 -10.94
CA PRO A 58 2.50 1.32 -11.80
C PRO A 58 3.92 1.32 -11.23
N ALA A 59 4.91 1.46 -12.12
CA ALA A 59 6.32 1.48 -11.73
C ALA A 59 6.62 2.60 -10.73
N SER A 60 5.88 3.69 -10.78
CA SER A 60 6.05 4.78 -9.81
C SER A 60 5.87 4.31 -8.36
N ILE A 61 5.06 3.26 -8.15
CA ILE A 61 4.87 2.67 -6.83
C ILE A 61 5.89 1.56 -6.59
N THR A 62 6.02 0.63 -7.54
CA THR A 62 6.88 -0.53 -7.35
C THR A 62 8.37 -0.20 -7.34
N ASP A 63 8.77 0.86 -8.01
CA ASP A 63 10.17 1.31 -7.95
C ASP A 63 10.55 1.82 -6.56
N LYS A 64 9.59 2.36 -5.84
CA LYS A 64 9.82 2.88 -4.49
C LYS A 64 9.59 1.83 -3.42
N LEU A 65 8.46 1.15 -3.49
CA LEU A 65 7.99 0.26 -2.42
C LEU A 65 8.30 -1.21 -2.67
N GLY A 66 8.82 -1.54 -3.85
CA GLY A 66 9.14 -2.92 -4.21
C GLY A 66 7.93 -3.69 -4.72
N ASP A 67 8.07 -5.00 -4.79
CA ASP A 67 7.00 -5.88 -5.29
C ASP A 67 5.95 -6.09 -4.20
N ILE A 68 4.90 -5.30 -4.25
CA ILE A 68 3.81 -5.40 -3.30
C ILE A 68 2.91 -6.56 -3.69
N GLU A 69 2.66 -7.46 -2.76
CA GLU A 69 1.71 -8.55 -2.96
C GLU A 69 0.36 -8.14 -2.39
N VAL A 70 -0.68 -8.28 -3.20
CA VAL A 70 -2.03 -7.92 -2.80
C VAL A 70 -2.91 -9.16 -2.82
N SER A 71 -3.63 -9.38 -1.75
CA SER A 71 -4.61 -10.44 -1.65
C SER A 71 -5.86 -9.90 -0.97
N HIS A 72 -6.95 -10.66 -1.04
CA HIS A 72 -8.17 -10.22 -0.34
C HIS A 72 -8.97 -11.42 0.15
N LYS A 73 -9.74 -11.17 1.18
CA LYS A 73 -10.69 -12.14 1.71
C LYS A 73 -12.00 -11.39 1.91
N GLY A 74 -13.01 -11.69 1.08
CA GLY A 74 -14.20 -10.88 1.02
C GLY A 74 -13.83 -9.46 0.61
N ASP A 75 -14.28 -8.48 1.37
CA ASP A 75 -14.01 -7.07 1.09
C ASP A 75 -12.78 -6.52 1.82
N ARG A 76 -12.01 -7.39 2.45
CA ARG A 76 -10.82 -6.98 3.19
C ARG A 76 -9.58 -7.28 2.38
N PHE A 77 -8.79 -6.26 2.08
CA PHE A 77 -7.57 -6.38 1.29
C PHE A 77 -6.34 -6.31 2.17
N CYS A 78 -5.34 -7.12 1.83
CA CYS A 78 -4.05 -7.14 2.51
C CYS A 78 -2.96 -6.76 1.51
N PHE A 79 -2.17 -5.76 1.86
CA PHE A 79 -1.01 -5.33 1.08
C PHE A 79 0.23 -5.77 1.84
N HIS A 80 1.00 -6.66 1.23
CA HIS A 80 2.27 -7.11 1.80
C HIS A 80 3.40 -6.33 1.14
N ILE A 81 3.95 -5.38 1.89
CA ILE A 81 4.99 -4.49 1.39
C ILE A 81 6.35 -5.02 1.84
N PRO A 82 7.27 -5.28 0.90
CA PRO A 82 8.56 -5.87 1.25
C PRO A 82 9.47 -4.89 1.98
N GLN A 83 10.55 -5.41 2.52
CA GLN A 83 11.56 -4.63 3.24
C GLN A 83 12.02 -3.41 2.44
N GLN A 84 12.16 -3.55 1.12
CA GLN A 84 12.53 -2.43 0.25
C GLN A 84 11.63 -1.22 0.48
N GLY A 85 10.33 -1.44 0.63
CA GLY A 85 9.37 -0.36 0.85
C GLY A 85 9.50 0.29 2.20
N THR A 86 9.70 -0.50 3.27
CA THR A 86 9.84 0.06 4.60
C THR A 86 11.14 0.87 4.72
N VAL A 87 12.20 0.39 4.13
CA VAL A 87 13.49 1.11 4.10
C VAL A 87 13.35 2.41 3.29
N TYR A 88 12.69 2.34 2.15
CA TYR A 88 12.48 3.52 1.31
C TYR A 88 11.75 4.63 2.10
N VAL A 89 10.69 4.27 2.79
CA VAL A 89 9.90 5.24 3.54
C VAL A 89 10.74 5.86 4.65
N HIS A 90 11.49 5.05 5.38
CA HIS A 90 12.38 5.55 6.43
C HIS A 90 13.42 6.52 5.86
N ASP A 91 14.11 6.13 4.79
CA ASP A 91 15.18 6.92 4.22
C ASP A 91 14.69 8.25 3.63
N ASN A 92 13.46 8.28 3.14
CA ASN A 92 12.91 9.46 2.49
C ASN A 92 12.05 10.34 3.41
N THR A 93 11.84 9.92 4.65
CA THR A 93 11.01 10.67 5.59
C THR A 93 11.74 11.02 6.88
N ALA A 94 12.93 10.53 7.08
CA ALA A 94 13.73 10.78 8.27
C ALA A 94 14.51 12.08 8.17
N GLY A 95 13.97 13.04 7.50
CA GLY A 95 14.63 14.32 7.32
C GLY A 95 14.41 15.29 8.44
#